data_d517970184c1a0dd4eabf1f071ac4570
#
_entry.id   d517970184c1a0dd4eabf1f071ac4570
#
_cell.length_a   1.000
_cell.length_b   1.000
_cell.length_c   1.000
_cell.angle_alpha   90.00
_cell.angle_beta   90.00
_cell.angle_gamma   90.00
#
_symmetry.space_group_name_H-M   'P 1'
#
loop_
_entity.id
_entity.type
_entity.pdbx_description
1 polymer ?
#
loop_
_entity_poly.entity_id
_entity_poly.type
_entity_poly.pdbx_seq_one_letter_code
_entity_poly.pdbx_strand_id
1 'polypeptide(L)'
;MQLIAAVLTVLIVFMACGNEEKDRSKENDRSPALTQGIKFQGIKSRYVPGEELVLLLDSLSGTVDSIAYFLGDNKLGVVTANTAVKHALTNERFGKQVIRAILYNGADREEQSLAFDFLPALKPALWRYRIVRKYAHDKSAYTQGLEFYRGNLMESTGNGMGRSGKQGKSSIRLVNPNTGLPIIKVELPDAIFGEGA
;
A
#
# COMPACT_ATOMS: atom_id res chain seq x y z
N MET A 1 31.22 -68.00 13.71
CA MET A 1 29.90 -67.51 13.90
C MET A 1 29.92 -66.62 15.15
N GLN A 2 30.28 -65.36 15.05
CA GLN A 2 30.31 -64.42 16.18
C GLN A 2 29.67 -63.13 15.69
N LEU A 3 28.60 -62.73 16.37
CA LEU A 3 27.95 -61.45 16.24
C LEU A 3 28.88 -60.37 16.80
N ILE A 4 29.13 -59.32 16.02
CA ILE A 4 29.77 -58.10 16.49
C ILE A 4 28.68 -57.05 16.59
N ALA A 5 28.30 -56.70 17.81
CA ALA A 5 27.41 -55.60 18.10
C ALA A 5 28.21 -54.31 18.07
N ALA A 6 27.90 -53.40 17.16
CA ALA A 6 28.46 -52.06 17.13
C ALA A 6 27.63 -51.13 18.02
N VAL A 7 28.21 -50.71 19.14
CA VAL A 7 27.65 -49.70 20.05
C VAL A 7 27.99 -48.33 19.49
N LEU A 8 26.95 -47.62 19.02
CA LEU A 8 27.07 -46.23 18.55
C LEU A 8 26.96 -45.28 19.76
N THR A 9 28.09 -44.78 20.21
CA THR A 9 28.16 -43.79 21.30
C THR A 9 27.84 -42.41 20.72
N VAL A 10 26.66 -41.88 21.06
CA VAL A 10 26.27 -40.49 20.73
C VAL A 10 26.93 -39.56 21.72
N LEU A 11 27.92 -38.79 21.29
CA LEU A 11 28.57 -37.75 22.10
C LEU A 11 27.72 -36.49 22.05
N ILE A 12 26.95 -36.20 23.09
CA ILE A 12 26.21 -34.95 23.27
C ILE A 12 27.19 -33.89 23.76
N VAL A 13 27.61 -33.01 22.88
CA VAL A 13 28.39 -31.81 23.24
C VAL A 13 27.42 -30.75 23.75
N PHE A 14 27.37 -30.55 25.04
CA PHE A 14 26.73 -29.37 25.63
C PHE A 14 27.61 -28.15 25.36
N MET A 15 27.22 -27.31 24.39
CA MET A 15 27.73 -25.96 24.31
C MET A 15 27.14 -25.14 25.44
N ALA A 16 27.93 -24.93 26.46
CA ALA A 16 27.66 -23.92 27.48
C ALA A 16 27.73 -22.55 26.82
N CYS A 17 26.59 -21.86 26.64
CA CYS A 17 26.58 -20.44 26.37
C CYS A 17 27.20 -19.71 27.55
N GLY A 18 28.44 -19.26 27.36
CA GLY A 18 29.06 -18.30 28.28
C GLY A 18 28.24 -17.02 28.22
N ASN A 19 27.72 -16.60 29.37
CA ASN A 19 27.15 -15.29 29.59
C ASN A 19 28.30 -14.29 29.53
N GLU A 20 28.53 -13.67 28.37
CA GLU A 20 29.34 -12.46 28.29
C GLU A 20 28.56 -11.36 29.01
N GLU A 21 29.01 -10.99 30.19
CA GLU A 21 28.67 -9.75 30.83
C GLU A 21 29.05 -8.61 29.86
N LYS A 22 28.10 -8.19 29.05
CA LYS A 22 28.23 -7.02 28.20
C LYS A 22 28.35 -5.81 29.12
N ASP A 23 29.56 -5.28 29.13
CA ASP A 23 29.96 -4.06 29.81
C ASP A 23 28.88 -2.97 29.61
N ARG A 24 28.08 -2.71 30.66
CA ARG A 24 27.00 -1.72 30.71
C ARG A 24 27.50 -0.28 30.86
N SER A 25 28.78 -0.04 30.70
CA SER A 25 29.38 1.27 30.96
C SER A 25 29.48 2.20 29.75
N LYS A 26 28.91 1.87 28.55
CA LYS A 26 28.90 2.73 27.38
C LYS A 26 27.52 3.20 26.89
N GLU A 27 26.49 3.09 27.70
CA GLU A 27 25.12 3.41 27.27
C GLU A 27 24.57 4.74 27.81
N ASN A 28 25.44 5.67 28.17
CA ASN A 28 24.99 6.95 28.75
C ASN A 28 25.49 8.22 28.07
N ASP A 29 25.91 8.12 26.80
CA ASP A 29 26.27 9.31 26.01
C ASP A 29 25.46 9.43 24.73
N ARG A 30 24.16 9.10 24.79
CA ARG A 30 23.21 9.48 23.75
C ARG A 30 22.78 10.91 24.06
N SER A 31 23.19 11.85 23.21
CA SER A 31 22.55 13.17 23.13
C SER A 31 21.03 12.99 23.20
N PRO A 32 20.30 13.81 23.99
CA PRO A 32 18.86 13.71 24.05
C PRO A 32 18.28 13.75 22.65
N ALA A 33 17.32 12.85 22.36
CA ALA A 33 16.71 12.75 21.05
C ALA A 33 16.18 14.13 20.62
N LEU A 34 16.57 14.58 19.43
CA LEU A 34 16.21 15.92 18.90
C LEU A 34 14.69 16.07 18.70
N THR A 35 14.00 14.95 18.51
CA THR A 35 12.57 14.91 18.14
C THR A 35 11.65 14.47 19.27
N GLN A 36 12.15 14.26 20.48
CA GLN A 36 11.29 13.83 21.58
C GLN A 36 10.26 14.93 21.93
N GLY A 37 9.00 14.65 21.62
CA GLY A 37 7.89 15.57 21.85
C GLY A 37 7.65 16.62 20.74
N ILE A 38 8.50 16.70 19.70
CA ILE A 38 8.34 17.63 18.58
C ILE A 38 7.17 17.19 17.70
N LYS A 39 6.35 18.16 17.28
CA LYS A 39 5.21 17.94 16.37
C LYS A 39 5.18 18.99 15.29
N PHE A 40 4.53 18.68 14.19
CA PHE A 40 4.18 19.67 13.19
C PHE A 40 3.13 20.64 13.74
N GLN A 41 3.36 21.94 13.57
CA GLN A 41 2.45 22.98 14.01
C GLN A 41 1.38 23.25 12.94
N GLY A 42 0.12 23.35 13.38
CA GLY A 42 -0.97 23.87 12.54
C GLY A 42 -1.40 23.01 11.35
N ILE A 43 -0.95 21.75 11.24
CA ILE A 43 -1.33 20.87 10.16
C ILE A 43 -2.77 20.39 10.36
N LYS A 44 -3.61 20.60 9.34
CA LYS A 44 -4.98 20.08 9.29
C LYS A 44 -4.99 18.59 8.98
N SER A 45 -6.03 17.89 9.42
CA SER A 45 -6.25 16.48 9.03
C SER A 45 -6.67 16.32 7.56
N ARG A 46 -7.15 17.41 6.92
CA ARG A 46 -7.63 17.43 5.53
C ARG A 46 -7.25 18.70 4.83
N TYR A 47 -6.90 18.56 3.56
CA TYR A 47 -6.63 19.67 2.63
C TYR A 47 -7.33 19.41 1.30
N VAL A 48 -7.56 20.49 0.53
CA VAL A 48 -8.11 20.45 -0.83
C VAL A 48 -7.21 21.24 -1.78
N PRO A 49 -7.32 21.04 -3.10
CA PRO A 49 -6.55 21.81 -4.09
C PRO A 49 -6.72 23.32 -3.91
N GLY A 50 -5.60 24.04 -4.00
CA GLY A 50 -5.53 25.48 -3.82
C GLY A 50 -5.23 25.92 -2.38
N GLU A 51 -5.22 25.02 -1.40
CA GLU A 51 -4.77 25.35 -0.05
C GLU A 51 -3.25 25.33 0.05
N GLU A 52 -2.71 26.08 1.00
CA GLU A 52 -1.29 26.13 1.32
C GLU A 52 -0.98 25.22 2.51
N LEU A 53 0.01 24.36 2.35
CA LEU A 53 0.61 23.56 3.41
C LEU A 53 1.77 24.36 4.00
N VAL A 54 1.69 24.65 5.28
CA VAL A 54 2.73 25.38 6.04
C VAL A 54 3.43 24.40 6.96
N LEU A 55 4.68 24.07 6.66
CA LEU A 55 5.50 23.12 7.41
C LEU A 55 6.36 23.88 8.42
N LEU A 56 6.08 23.67 9.68
CA LEU A 56 6.81 24.23 10.81
C LEU A 56 6.73 23.20 11.96
N LEU A 57 7.80 23.06 12.71
CA LEU A 57 7.82 22.28 13.95
C LEU A 57 7.49 23.18 15.14
N ASP A 58 6.80 22.66 16.16
CA ASP A 58 6.30 23.44 17.30
C ASP A 58 7.44 23.92 18.23
N SER A 59 8.36 23.03 18.60
CA SER A 59 9.52 23.36 19.42
C SER A 59 10.66 22.38 19.18
N LEU A 60 11.88 22.90 19.19
CA LEU A 60 13.09 22.10 19.13
C LEU A 60 13.71 22.04 20.51
N SER A 61 13.94 20.84 21.02
CA SER A 61 14.57 20.63 22.34
C SER A 61 16.09 20.82 22.34
N GLY A 62 16.70 21.03 21.16
CA GLY A 62 18.13 21.19 20.97
C GLY A 62 18.48 22.06 19.77
N THR A 63 19.76 22.21 19.49
CA THR A 63 20.26 22.85 18.27
C THR A 63 20.14 21.91 17.09
N VAL A 64 19.70 22.41 15.96
CA VAL A 64 19.71 21.69 14.68
C VAL A 64 20.46 22.52 13.64
N ASP A 65 21.26 21.87 12.81
CA ASP A 65 21.98 22.50 11.72
C ASP A 65 21.05 22.82 10.56
N SER A 66 20.14 21.88 10.27
CA SER A 66 19.15 22.07 9.23
C SER A 66 17.95 21.15 9.39
N ILE A 67 16.84 21.54 8.78
CA ILE A 67 15.60 20.76 8.69
C ILE A 67 15.23 20.65 7.21
N ALA A 68 15.13 19.41 6.71
CA ALA A 68 14.65 19.13 5.36
C ALA A 68 13.19 18.67 5.41
N TYR A 69 12.31 19.37 4.71
CA TYR A 69 10.88 19.05 4.62
C TYR A 69 10.55 18.33 3.33
N PHE A 70 9.64 17.34 3.43
CA PHE A 70 9.19 16.51 2.32
C PHE A 70 7.67 16.33 2.33
N LEU A 71 7.11 16.16 1.15
CA LEU A 71 5.76 15.64 0.93
C LEU A 71 5.90 14.34 0.12
N GLY A 72 5.64 13.20 0.76
CA GLY A 72 6.03 11.91 0.22
C GLY A 72 7.53 11.84 -0.03
N ASP A 73 7.94 11.57 -1.27
CA ASP A 73 9.35 11.56 -1.67
C ASP A 73 9.83 12.91 -2.25
N ASN A 74 8.90 13.86 -2.43
CA ASN A 74 9.23 15.17 -2.98
C ASN A 74 9.80 16.09 -1.89
N LYS A 75 11.03 16.56 -2.07
CA LYS A 75 11.68 17.52 -1.18
C LYS A 75 11.13 18.92 -1.44
N LEU A 76 10.53 19.53 -0.41
CA LEU A 76 9.91 20.85 -0.50
C LEU A 76 10.87 21.99 -0.15
N GLY A 77 11.83 21.74 0.73
CA GLY A 77 12.81 22.75 1.12
C GLY A 77 13.75 22.28 2.23
N VAL A 78 14.76 23.09 2.47
CA VAL A 78 15.69 22.96 3.62
C VAL A 78 15.82 24.32 4.27
N VAL A 79 15.79 24.34 5.59
CA VAL A 79 15.98 25.54 6.40
C VAL A 79 17.06 25.29 7.46
N THR A 80 17.82 26.32 7.80
CA THR A 80 18.89 26.27 8.82
C THR A 80 18.43 26.75 10.19
N ALA A 81 17.17 27.16 10.31
CA ALA A 81 16.49 27.51 11.54
C ALA A 81 15.06 26.96 11.49
N ASN A 82 14.37 26.94 12.60
CA ASN A 82 12.95 26.52 12.64
C ASN A 82 12.06 27.59 12.00
N THR A 83 12.14 27.71 10.68
CA THR A 83 11.32 28.60 9.86
C THR A 83 10.35 27.81 9.00
N ALA A 84 9.20 28.43 8.70
CA ALA A 84 8.16 27.77 7.92
C ALA A 84 8.57 27.56 6.45
N VAL A 85 8.33 26.37 5.93
CA VAL A 85 8.34 26.08 4.48
C VAL A 85 6.91 26.01 4.01
N LYS A 86 6.57 26.76 2.96
CA LYS A 86 5.24 26.85 2.38
C LYS A 86 5.18 26.08 1.07
N HIS A 87 4.11 25.33 0.88
CA HIS A 87 3.87 24.56 -0.35
C HIS A 87 2.40 24.65 -0.75
N ALA A 88 2.14 25.11 -1.98
CA ALA A 88 0.79 25.15 -2.53
C ALA A 88 0.38 23.76 -3.01
N LEU A 89 -0.70 23.21 -2.45
CA LEU A 89 -1.24 21.90 -2.82
C LEU A 89 -2.10 22.06 -4.09
N THR A 90 -1.56 21.70 -5.26
CA THR A 90 -2.23 21.91 -6.56
C THR A 90 -2.38 20.63 -7.37
N ASN A 91 -1.32 19.83 -7.46
CA ASN A 91 -1.24 18.68 -8.36
C ASN A 91 -0.87 17.39 -7.63
N GLU A 92 -0.99 17.35 -6.33
CA GLU A 92 -0.73 16.18 -5.52
C GLU A 92 -1.78 15.09 -5.80
N ARG A 93 -1.37 13.86 -5.67
CA ARG A 93 -2.30 12.72 -5.78
C ARG A 93 -3.31 12.76 -4.62
N PHE A 94 -4.60 12.64 -4.94
CA PHE A 94 -5.63 12.52 -3.90
C PHE A 94 -5.45 11.28 -3.03
N GLY A 95 -5.91 11.38 -1.79
CA GLY A 95 -5.81 10.36 -0.76
C GLY A 95 -4.85 10.74 0.35
N LYS A 96 -4.38 9.73 1.07
CA LYS A 96 -3.46 9.93 2.20
C LYS A 96 -2.11 10.43 1.71
N GLN A 97 -1.67 11.55 2.28
CA GLN A 97 -0.37 12.16 2.07
C GLN A 97 0.44 12.10 3.37
N VAL A 98 1.75 12.02 3.25
CA VAL A 98 2.65 12.02 4.41
C VAL A 98 3.66 13.15 4.26
N ILE A 99 3.70 14.04 5.23
CA ILE A 99 4.77 15.03 5.39
C ILE A 99 5.85 14.46 6.30
N ARG A 100 7.11 14.80 6.01
CA ARG A 100 8.26 14.43 6.82
C ARG A 100 9.15 15.64 7.05
N ALA A 101 9.70 15.74 8.25
CA ALA A 101 10.77 16.65 8.60
C ALA A 101 11.98 15.83 9.03
N ILE A 102 13.09 16.00 8.36
CA ILE A 102 14.38 15.37 8.71
C ILE A 102 15.26 16.44 9.32
N LEU A 103 15.58 16.27 10.60
CA LEU A 103 16.43 17.14 11.37
C LEU A 103 17.86 16.62 11.33
N TYR A 104 18.81 17.51 11.12
CA TYR A 104 20.25 17.20 11.11
C TYR A 104 20.96 18.00 12.20
N ASN A 105 21.87 17.34 12.93
CA ASN A 105 22.76 17.96 13.89
C ASN A 105 24.12 17.21 13.86
N GLY A 106 25.11 17.80 13.20
CA GLY A 106 26.37 17.12 12.90
C GLY A 106 26.14 15.84 12.10
N ALA A 107 26.50 14.70 12.68
CA ALA A 107 26.30 13.37 12.10
C ALA A 107 24.93 12.76 12.46
N ASP A 108 24.19 13.34 13.41
CA ASP A 108 22.91 12.84 13.87
C ASP A 108 21.79 13.22 12.93
N ARG A 109 20.84 12.30 12.76
CA ARG A 109 19.68 12.48 11.92
C ARG A 109 18.45 11.94 12.61
N GLU A 110 17.41 12.74 12.70
CA GLU A 110 16.12 12.32 13.22
C GLU A 110 14.98 12.69 12.27
N GLU A 111 13.89 11.93 12.31
CA GLU A 111 12.75 12.13 11.42
C GLU A 111 11.43 12.22 12.19
N GLN A 112 10.64 13.23 11.84
CA GLN A 112 9.24 13.36 12.23
C GLN A 112 8.34 13.22 11.03
N SER A 113 7.21 12.53 11.18
CA SER A 113 6.24 12.39 10.12
C SER A 113 4.81 12.61 10.61
N LEU A 114 3.95 13.10 9.71
CA LEU A 114 2.53 13.28 9.97
C LEU A 114 1.75 13.03 8.67
N ALA A 115 0.61 12.37 8.78
CA ALA A 115 -0.27 12.12 7.64
C ALA A 115 -1.48 13.06 7.65
N PHE A 116 -1.93 13.43 6.45
CA PHE A 116 -3.19 14.12 6.22
C PHE A 116 -3.90 13.55 4.99
N ASP A 117 -5.19 13.86 4.83
CA ASP A 117 -5.94 13.48 3.64
C ASP A 117 -6.01 14.66 2.66
N PHE A 118 -5.57 14.45 1.42
CA PHE A 118 -5.75 15.41 0.33
C PHE A 118 -6.95 14.98 -0.50
N LEU A 119 -8.01 15.78 -0.50
CA LEU A 119 -9.31 15.42 -1.06
C LEU A 119 -9.72 16.37 -2.20
N PRO A 120 -10.55 15.93 -3.15
CA PRO A 120 -11.14 16.83 -4.14
C PRO A 120 -11.92 17.96 -3.46
N ALA A 121 -11.81 19.17 -4.00
CA ALA A 121 -12.57 20.34 -3.53
C ALA A 121 -14.09 20.17 -3.73
N LEU A 122 -14.47 19.44 -4.77
CA LEU A 122 -15.87 19.18 -5.09
C LEU A 122 -16.20 17.71 -4.86
N LYS A 123 -17.35 17.46 -4.25
CA LYS A 123 -17.89 16.10 -4.15
C LYS A 123 -18.23 15.60 -5.57
N PRO A 124 -17.92 14.34 -5.89
CA PRO A 124 -18.36 13.74 -7.15
C PRO A 124 -19.90 13.82 -7.28
N ALA A 125 -20.38 14.13 -8.46
CA ALA A 125 -21.79 14.07 -8.76
C ALA A 125 -22.25 12.60 -8.69
N LEU A 126 -23.35 12.36 -7.97
CA LEU A 126 -23.97 11.05 -7.95
C LEU A 126 -24.80 10.88 -9.19
N TRP A 127 -24.35 10.02 -10.09
CA TRP A 127 -25.12 9.65 -11.25
C TRP A 127 -26.24 8.68 -10.85
N ARG A 128 -27.45 8.93 -11.37
CA ARG A 128 -28.53 7.99 -11.27
C ARG A 128 -28.52 7.10 -12.52
N TYR A 129 -28.78 5.82 -12.34
CA TYR A 129 -28.93 4.89 -13.44
C TYR A 129 -30.36 4.35 -13.52
N ARG A 130 -30.75 3.94 -14.72
CA ARG A 130 -32.00 3.22 -14.99
C ARG A 130 -31.64 1.91 -15.66
N ILE A 131 -32.15 0.80 -15.13
CA ILE A 131 -32.01 -0.50 -15.79
C ILE A 131 -32.87 -0.46 -17.04
N VAL A 132 -32.25 -0.46 -18.22
CA VAL A 132 -32.96 -0.46 -19.50
C VAL A 132 -33.42 -1.86 -19.86
N ARG A 133 -32.56 -2.86 -19.64
CA ARG A 133 -32.85 -4.27 -19.96
C ARG A 133 -32.02 -5.20 -19.09
N LYS A 134 -32.60 -6.40 -18.80
CA LYS A 134 -31.89 -7.52 -18.18
C LYS A 134 -31.80 -8.65 -19.20
N TYR A 135 -30.65 -9.28 -19.26
CA TYR A 135 -30.39 -10.44 -20.12
C TYR A 135 -30.23 -11.69 -19.26
N ALA A 136 -30.50 -12.85 -19.87
CA ALA A 136 -30.17 -14.13 -19.27
C ALA A 136 -28.65 -14.29 -19.15
N HIS A 137 -28.20 -15.05 -18.17
CA HIS A 137 -26.78 -15.26 -17.90
C HIS A 137 -26.52 -16.69 -17.43
N ASP A 138 -25.43 -17.28 -17.89
CA ASP A 138 -24.93 -18.57 -17.41
C ASP A 138 -24.43 -18.41 -15.95
N LYS A 139 -25.17 -18.99 -15.00
CA LYS A 139 -24.86 -18.89 -13.58
C LYS A 139 -23.55 -19.58 -13.17
N SER A 140 -23.00 -20.44 -14.01
CA SER A 140 -21.69 -21.08 -13.79
C SER A 140 -20.52 -20.20 -14.24
N ALA A 141 -20.79 -19.14 -15.00
CA ALA A 141 -19.78 -18.21 -15.45
C ALA A 141 -19.35 -17.24 -14.33
N TYR A 142 -18.06 -17.10 -14.14
CA TYR A 142 -17.47 -16.05 -13.33
C TYR A 142 -17.00 -14.92 -14.25
N THR A 143 -17.94 -14.08 -14.65
CA THR A 143 -17.74 -13.00 -15.64
C THR A 143 -16.71 -11.99 -15.15
N GLN A 144 -15.70 -11.69 -15.98
CA GLN A 144 -14.66 -10.71 -15.74
C GLN A 144 -14.72 -9.56 -16.74
N GLY A 145 -15.11 -9.84 -17.98
CA GLY A 145 -15.32 -8.85 -19.01
C GLY A 145 -16.58 -9.13 -19.81
N LEU A 146 -17.26 -8.06 -20.22
CA LEU A 146 -18.48 -8.15 -21.01
C LEU A 146 -18.58 -6.93 -21.92
N GLU A 147 -18.54 -7.15 -23.22
CA GLU A 147 -18.70 -6.08 -24.18
C GLU A 147 -19.45 -6.51 -25.45
N PHE A 148 -20.00 -5.52 -26.18
CA PHE A 148 -20.54 -5.76 -27.51
C PHE A 148 -19.47 -5.48 -28.58
N TYR A 149 -19.08 -6.50 -29.33
CA TYR A 149 -18.18 -6.38 -30.46
C TYR A 149 -18.89 -6.80 -31.74
N ARG A 150 -19.00 -5.89 -32.72
CA ARG A 150 -19.65 -6.13 -34.02
C ARG A 150 -21.06 -6.75 -33.88
N GLY A 151 -21.85 -6.25 -32.93
CA GLY A 151 -23.20 -6.74 -32.66
C GLY A 151 -23.31 -8.05 -31.89
N ASN A 152 -22.20 -8.66 -31.49
CA ASN A 152 -22.15 -9.87 -30.70
C ASN A 152 -21.77 -9.54 -29.24
N LEU A 153 -22.36 -10.24 -28.30
CA LEU A 153 -21.99 -10.13 -26.89
C LEU A 153 -20.82 -11.05 -26.60
N MET A 154 -19.66 -10.42 -26.33
CA MET A 154 -18.45 -11.11 -25.92
C MET A 154 -18.39 -11.15 -24.42
N GLU A 155 -17.99 -12.29 -23.85
CA GLU A 155 -17.77 -12.48 -22.43
C GLU A 155 -16.44 -13.16 -22.17
N SER A 156 -15.63 -12.62 -21.27
CA SER A 156 -14.49 -13.32 -20.67
C SER A 156 -14.84 -13.79 -19.26
N THR A 157 -14.37 -14.98 -18.90
CA THR A 157 -14.63 -15.54 -17.58
C THR A 157 -13.34 -16.02 -16.94
N GLY A 158 -13.24 -15.79 -15.63
CA GLY A 158 -12.22 -16.38 -14.79
C GLY A 158 -12.62 -17.76 -14.25
N ASN A 159 -11.69 -18.41 -13.56
CA ASN A 159 -11.90 -19.71 -12.90
C ASN A 159 -12.43 -19.56 -11.46
N GLY A 160 -13.03 -18.42 -11.14
CA GLY A 160 -13.67 -18.17 -9.86
C GLY A 160 -15.01 -18.87 -9.68
N MET A 161 -15.58 -18.75 -8.49
CA MET A 161 -16.87 -19.32 -8.17
C MET A 161 -17.99 -18.42 -8.70
N GLY A 162 -18.73 -18.93 -9.68
CA GLY A 162 -19.92 -18.26 -10.21
C GLY A 162 -21.10 -18.28 -9.23
N ARG A 163 -22.21 -17.65 -9.61
CA ARG A 163 -23.45 -17.57 -8.78
C ARG A 163 -24.08 -18.94 -8.48
N SER A 164 -23.72 -19.97 -9.23
CA SER A 164 -24.14 -21.36 -8.97
C SER A 164 -23.47 -22.00 -7.75
N GLY A 165 -22.46 -21.34 -7.16
CA GLY A 165 -21.60 -21.92 -6.11
C GLY A 165 -20.63 -22.98 -6.64
N LYS A 166 -20.52 -23.15 -7.96
CA LYS A 166 -19.56 -24.05 -8.60
C LYS A 166 -18.41 -23.25 -9.19
N GLN A 167 -17.21 -23.81 -9.11
CA GLN A 167 -16.05 -23.22 -9.74
C GLN A 167 -16.21 -23.26 -11.26
N GLY A 168 -16.04 -22.08 -11.87
CA GLY A 168 -16.04 -21.94 -13.33
C GLY A 168 -14.71 -22.31 -13.94
N LYS A 169 -14.68 -22.28 -15.29
CA LYS A 169 -13.44 -22.35 -16.08
C LYS A 169 -13.21 -21.03 -16.79
N SER A 170 -11.96 -20.62 -16.85
CA SER A 170 -11.57 -19.46 -17.66
C SER A 170 -11.88 -19.71 -19.12
N SER A 171 -12.53 -18.74 -19.76
CA SER A 171 -12.91 -18.86 -21.17
C SER A 171 -13.18 -17.50 -21.79
N ILE A 172 -13.11 -17.46 -23.13
CA ILE A 172 -13.63 -16.37 -23.95
C ILE A 172 -14.83 -16.91 -24.72
N ARG A 173 -15.93 -16.17 -24.69
CA ARG A 173 -17.23 -16.62 -25.20
C ARG A 173 -17.86 -15.60 -26.12
N LEU A 174 -18.56 -16.08 -27.12
CA LEU A 174 -19.62 -15.37 -27.81
C LEU A 174 -20.95 -15.83 -27.22
N VAL A 175 -21.70 -14.94 -26.61
CA VAL A 175 -22.89 -15.28 -25.81
C VAL A 175 -24.15 -14.86 -26.53
N ASN A 176 -25.17 -15.73 -26.53
CA ASN A 176 -26.51 -15.36 -26.95
C ASN A 176 -27.20 -14.58 -25.80
N PRO A 177 -27.47 -13.28 -25.97
CA PRO A 177 -28.04 -12.45 -24.91
C PRO A 177 -29.45 -12.87 -24.49
N ASN A 178 -30.20 -13.61 -25.32
CA ASN A 178 -31.55 -14.04 -24.97
C ASN A 178 -31.56 -15.29 -24.08
N THR A 179 -30.59 -16.18 -24.25
CA THR A 179 -30.50 -17.43 -23.48
C THR A 179 -29.44 -17.38 -22.37
N GLY A 180 -28.46 -16.49 -22.50
CA GLY A 180 -27.28 -16.42 -21.60
C GLY A 180 -26.27 -17.54 -21.83
N LEU A 181 -26.49 -18.38 -22.84
CA LEU A 181 -25.62 -19.51 -23.14
C LEU A 181 -24.58 -19.13 -24.23
N PRO A 182 -23.37 -19.70 -24.17
CA PRO A 182 -22.36 -19.46 -25.17
C PRO A 182 -22.75 -20.10 -26.51
N ILE A 183 -22.64 -19.33 -27.60
CA ILE A 183 -22.72 -19.80 -28.99
C ILE A 183 -21.37 -20.42 -29.39
N ILE A 184 -20.28 -19.71 -29.00
CA ILE A 184 -18.90 -20.15 -29.17
C ILE A 184 -18.23 -19.99 -27.80
N LYS A 185 -17.39 -20.97 -27.45
CA LYS A 185 -16.64 -20.95 -26.20
C LYS A 185 -15.23 -21.48 -26.46
N VAL A 186 -14.23 -20.70 -26.09
CA VAL A 186 -12.83 -21.10 -26.06
C VAL A 186 -12.40 -21.16 -24.61
N GLU A 187 -12.12 -22.36 -24.10
CA GLU A 187 -11.60 -22.55 -22.75
C GLU A 187 -10.12 -22.19 -22.72
N LEU A 188 -9.71 -21.49 -21.68
CA LEU A 188 -8.31 -21.17 -21.41
C LEU A 188 -7.71 -22.24 -20.50
N PRO A 189 -6.37 -22.46 -20.55
CA PRO A 189 -5.69 -23.33 -19.60
C PRO A 189 -5.99 -22.95 -18.13
N ASP A 190 -6.03 -23.93 -17.24
CA ASP A 190 -6.40 -23.74 -15.84
C ASP A 190 -5.50 -22.74 -15.09
N ALA A 191 -4.26 -22.55 -15.54
CA ALA A 191 -3.32 -21.58 -15.00
C ALA A 191 -3.62 -20.13 -15.42
N ILE A 192 -4.54 -19.91 -16.37
CA ILE A 192 -4.88 -18.60 -16.91
C ILE A 192 -6.23 -18.16 -16.36
N PHE A 193 -6.25 -17.01 -15.73
CA PHE A 193 -7.47 -16.32 -15.33
C PHE A 193 -7.89 -15.36 -16.45
N GLY A 194 -9.10 -15.54 -17.01
CA GLY A 194 -9.59 -14.70 -18.10
C GLY A 194 -10.11 -13.37 -17.55
N GLU A 195 -9.27 -12.33 -17.58
CA GLU A 195 -9.65 -10.97 -17.23
C GLU A 195 -9.81 -10.12 -18.49
N GLY A 196 -10.92 -9.38 -18.56
CA GLY A 196 -11.19 -8.43 -19.63
C GLY A 196 -11.40 -9.08 -21.01
N ALA A 197 -12.37 -8.60 -21.76
CA ALA A 197 -12.55 -8.92 -23.18
C ALA A 197 -12.56 -7.62 -23.96
#